data_49a676edd8fc4ffd403166a3f1fdde3d
#
_entry.id   49a676edd8fc4ffd403166a3f1fdde3d
#
_cell.length_a   1.000
_cell.length_b   1.000
_cell.length_c   1.000
_cell.angle_alpha   90.00
_cell.angle_beta   90.00
_cell.angle_gamma   90.00
#
_symmetry.space_group_name_H-M   'P 1'
#
loop_
_entity.id
_entity.type
_entity.pdbx_description
1 polymer ?
#
loop_
_entity_poly.entity_id
_entity_poly.type
_entity_poly.pdbx_seq_one_letter_code
_entity_poly.pdbx_strand_id
1 'polypeptide(L)'
;GKELCGISANDAQVSSLVPLARYDDQQAVPCYIRYNEKTGDVLTANYHGGFVELYHYDKEANSFIFVDKKVHSGSSVNINQTAPHVHYTDYTPDEKWIVVCDLGIDTVFTYKRTEEGLEEIAQYKTKAGSGPRHLAFHPTLPIAYLICELDATVEVLSYDNENGTFRNLDKIALTTEDQQAWGGAIHLTNDGRFVYASNRGFDALYTFSVDATNGLLTLVQTIDSYGSVPRDFHLSNDEAYVVVGHQESDNLTLFKRDAQSGKLTLLQKDFYAPEVVCVVPQ
;
A
#
# COMPACT_ATOMS: atom_id res chain seq x y z
N GLY A 1 8.84 -2.47 -18.35
CA GLY A 1 10.21 -2.00 -18.45
C GLY A 1 10.88 -1.95 -17.09
N LYS A 2 12.18 -1.90 -17.07
CA LYS A 2 12.98 -1.74 -15.85
C LYS A 2 13.45 -0.28 -15.71
N GLU A 3 12.54 0.65 -15.86
CA GLU A 3 12.85 2.08 -15.88
C GLU A 3 12.05 2.80 -14.82
N LEU A 4 12.68 3.73 -14.11
CA LEU A 4 12.00 4.74 -13.31
C LEU A 4 11.78 5.94 -14.23
N CYS A 5 10.52 6.33 -14.41
CA CYS A 5 10.15 7.40 -15.33
C CYS A 5 9.26 8.41 -14.62
N GLY A 6 9.70 9.67 -14.60
CA GLY A 6 8.84 10.79 -14.22
C GLY A 6 8.00 11.22 -15.42
N ILE A 7 6.72 11.42 -15.20
CA ILE A 7 5.78 11.88 -16.23
C ILE A 7 4.95 13.04 -15.69
N SER A 8 4.63 13.98 -16.58
CA SER A 8 3.68 15.05 -16.25
C SER A 8 2.37 14.85 -17.02
N ALA A 9 1.26 15.13 -16.35
CA ALA A 9 -0.05 15.23 -16.97
C ALA A 9 -0.41 16.71 -17.11
N ASN A 10 -0.54 17.20 -18.33
CA ASN A 10 -1.00 18.53 -18.62
C ASN A 10 -2.50 18.50 -18.88
N ASP A 11 -3.28 19.05 -17.96
CA ASP A 11 -4.74 19.26 -18.00
C ASP A 11 -5.67 18.01 -17.99
N ALA A 12 -6.93 18.27 -17.66
CA ALA A 12 -7.99 17.29 -17.38
C ALA A 12 -8.37 16.33 -18.53
N GLN A 13 -7.70 16.39 -19.66
CA GLN A 13 -7.79 15.42 -20.76
C GLN A 13 -6.38 14.92 -21.10
N VAL A 14 -5.88 13.97 -20.34
CA VAL A 14 -4.59 13.33 -20.62
C VAL A 14 -4.72 12.49 -21.88
N SER A 15 -4.39 13.05 -23.04
CA SER A 15 -4.29 12.31 -24.30
C SER A 15 -2.90 11.64 -24.48
N SER A 16 -1.89 12.09 -23.72
CA SER A 16 -0.55 11.49 -23.73
C SER A 16 0.22 11.84 -22.44
N LEU A 17 0.98 10.86 -21.93
CA LEU A 17 1.93 11.05 -20.86
C LEU A 17 3.30 11.37 -21.48
N VAL A 18 3.95 12.44 -21.03
CA VAL A 18 5.27 12.84 -21.52
C VAL A 18 6.30 12.49 -20.44
N PRO A 19 7.29 11.61 -20.74
CA PRO A 19 8.39 11.36 -19.80
C PRO A 19 9.17 12.64 -19.51
N LEU A 20 9.34 12.94 -18.21
CA LEU A 20 10.17 14.06 -17.74
C LEU A 20 11.62 13.62 -17.54
N ALA A 21 11.81 12.48 -16.87
CA ALA A 21 13.12 11.93 -16.58
C ALA A 21 13.07 10.39 -16.60
N ARG A 22 14.23 9.76 -16.81
CA ARG A 22 14.39 8.30 -16.77
C ARG A 22 15.61 7.90 -15.97
N TYR A 23 15.52 6.74 -15.34
CA TYR A 23 16.64 6.04 -14.73
C TYR A 23 16.65 4.59 -15.21
N ASP A 24 17.67 4.22 -15.98
CA ASP A 24 17.69 2.96 -16.74
C ASP A 24 18.47 1.83 -16.06
N ASP A 25 19.10 2.08 -14.90
CA ASP A 25 19.95 1.11 -14.21
C ASP A 25 19.23 0.39 -13.05
N GLN A 26 17.92 0.21 -13.14
CA GLN A 26 17.17 -0.57 -12.14
C GLN A 26 17.40 -2.08 -12.32
N GLN A 27 17.75 -2.74 -11.21
CA GLN A 27 18.01 -4.17 -11.18
C GLN A 27 16.73 -5.01 -11.18
N ALA A 28 15.61 -4.45 -10.68
CA ALA A 28 14.30 -5.09 -10.64
C ALA A 28 13.19 -4.06 -10.88
N VAL A 29 12.05 -4.52 -11.39
CA VAL A 29 10.85 -3.68 -11.55
C VAL A 29 10.25 -3.41 -10.17
N PRO A 30 10.06 -2.14 -9.76
CA PRO A 30 9.38 -1.84 -8.51
C PRO A 30 7.89 -2.18 -8.60
N CYS A 31 7.33 -2.71 -7.52
CA CYS A 31 5.90 -2.93 -7.37
C CYS A 31 5.19 -1.78 -6.62
N TYR A 32 5.95 -0.90 -6.00
CA TYR A 32 5.45 0.30 -5.32
C TYR A 32 6.44 1.46 -5.46
N ILE A 33 5.92 2.66 -5.64
CA ILE A 33 6.70 3.90 -5.76
C ILE A 33 6.06 4.97 -4.89
N ARG A 34 6.88 5.70 -4.14
CA ARG A 34 6.47 6.89 -3.40
C ARG A 34 7.36 8.08 -3.75
N TYR A 35 6.75 9.17 -4.16
CA TYR A 35 7.41 10.44 -4.38
C TYR A 35 7.05 11.44 -3.28
N ASN A 36 8.07 12.05 -2.67
CA ASN A 36 7.91 13.15 -1.73
C ASN A 36 8.20 14.48 -2.44
N GLU A 37 7.15 15.26 -2.70
CA GLU A 37 7.26 16.52 -3.43
C GLU A 37 8.08 17.60 -2.69
N LYS A 38 8.16 17.52 -1.35
CA LYS A 38 8.88 18.50 -0.53
C LYS A 38 10.39 18.30 -0.60
N THR A 39 10.83 17.04 -0.58
CA THR A 39 12.26 16.69 -0.56
C THR A 39 12.80 16.31 -1.93
N GLY A 40 11.93 15.95 -2.88
CA GLY A 40 12.32 15.36 -4.16
C GLY A 40 12.72 13.89 -4.05
N ASP A 41 12.61 13.26 -2.89
CA ASP A 41 12.97 11.86 -2.70
C ASP A 41 11.92 10.93 -3.35
N VAL A 42 12.41 9.88 -4.00
CA VAL A 42 11.62 8.81 -4.60
C VAL A 42 12.03 7.48 -3.98
N LEU A 43 11.08 6.81 -3.36
CA LEU A 43 11.26 5.48 -2.78
C LEU A 43 10.66 4.44 -3.72
N THR A 44 11.34 3.32 -3.90
CA THR A 44 10.82 2.17 -4.65
C THR A 44 10.88 0.90 -3.82
N ALA A 45 9.80 0.11 -3.84
CA ALA A 45 9.76 -1.23 -3.27
C ALA A 45 9.92 -2.27 -4.39
N ASN A 46 10.89 -3.15 -4.25
CA ASN A 46 11.26 -4.10 -5.30
C ASN A 46 11.02 -5.53 -4.82
N TYR A 47 9.87 -6.08 -5.20
CA TYR A 47 9.38 -7.39 -4.75
C TYR A 47 10.34 -8.53 -5.09
N HIS A 48 10.69 -8.69 -6.37
CA HIS A 48 11.57 -9.77 -6.81
C HIS A 48 13.04 -9.57 -6.45
N GLY A 49 13.42 -8.33 -6.15
CA GLY A 49 14.78 -8.00 -5.72
C GLY A 49 14.98 -8.08 -4.21
N GLY A 50 13.90 -8.04 -3.42
CA GLY A 50 13.95 -8.03 -1.95
C GLY A 50 14.66 -6.80 -1.38
N PHE A 51 14.44 -5.62 -1.97
CA PHE A 51 15.11 -4.40 -1.55
C PHE A 51 14.23 -3.16 -1.70
N VAL A 52 14.54 -2.12 -0.92
CA VAL A 52 14.06 -0.75 -1.09
C VAL A 52 15.18 0.11 -1.65
N GLU A 53 14.85 1.01 -2.58
CA GLU A 53 15.78 2.00 -3.12
C GLU A 53 15.27 3.41 -2.86
N LEU A 54 16.21 4.32 -2.67
CA LEU A 54 16.00 5.75 -2.53
C LEU A 54 16.69 6.47 -3.67
N TYR A 55 15.95 7.31 -4.35
CA TYR A 55 16.43 8.25 -5.37
C TYR A 55 16.06 9.67 -4.97
N HIS A 56 16.76 10.62 -5.52
CA HIS A 56 16.39 12.04 -5.51
C HIS A 56 16.06 12.47 -6.92
N TYR A 57 14.89 13.10 -7.12
CA TYR A 57 14.51 13.73 -8.38
C TYR A 57 14.94 15.19 -8.38
N ASP A 58 15.95 15.49 -9.17
CA ASP A 58 16.41 16.85 -9.42
C ASP A 58 15.50 17.50 -10.48
N LYS A 59 14.68 18.47 -10.03
CA LYS A 59 13.73 19.17 -10.91
C LYS A 59 14.42 20.10 -11.90
N GLU A 60 15.58 20.66 -11.56
CA GLU A 60 16.33 21.58 -12.42
C GLU A 60 17.08 20.80 -13.53
N ALA A 61 17.76 19.74 -13.15
CA ALA A 61 18.45 18.86 -14.09
C ALA A 61 17.50 17.90 -14.80
N ASN A 62 16.25 17.79 -14.34
CA ASN A 62 15.25 16.83 -14.82
C ASN A 62 15.78 15.39 -14.86
N SER A 63 16.38 14.95 -13.75
CA SER A 63 17.06 13.65 -13.66
C SER A 63 16.85 12.98 -12.31
N PHE A 64 16.94 11.65 -12.29
CA PHE A 64 16.97 10.87 -11.06
C PHE A 64 18.42 10.59 -10.66
N ILE A 65 18.72 10.82 -9.39
CA ILE A 65 20.01 10.53 -8.76
C ILE A 65 19.79 9.37 -7.80
N PHE A 66 20.48 8.26 -7.99
CA PHE A 66 20.48 7.16 -7.02
C PHE A 66 21.18 7.62 -5.73
N VAL A 67 20.54 7.37 -4.58
CA VAL A 67 21.06 7.76 -3.28
C VAL A 67 21.46 6.54 -2.47
N ASP A 68 20.55 5.56 -2.28
CA ASP A 68 20.83 4.42 -1.42
C ASP A 68 19.93 3.22 -1.75
N LYS A 69 20.35 2.03 -1.30
CA LYS A 69 19.65 0.77 -1.44
C LYS A 69 19.82 -0.09 -0.20
N LYS A 70 18.71 -0.59 0.35
CA LYS A 70 18.74 -1.58 1.43
C LYS A 70 18.23 -2.92 0.92
N VAL A 71 19.11 -3.89 0.88
CA VAL A 71 18.81 -5.28 0.51
C VAL A 71 18.47 -6.04 1.78
N HIS A 72 17.29 -6.62 1.83
CA HIS A 72 16.88 -7.47 2.94
C HIS A 72 17.39 -8.90 2.76
N SER A 73 17.35 -9.69 3.84
CA SER A 73 17.77 -11.09 3.82
C SER A 73 16.90 -11.92 4.77
N GLY A 74 16.70 -13.18 4.42
CA GLY A 74 15.91 -14.13 5.20
C GLY A 74 14.83 -14.82 4.38
N SER A 75 13.97 -15.54 5.10
CA SER A 75 12.82 -16.26 4.56
C SER A 75 11.81 -16.49 5.68
N SER A 76 10.63 -17.03 5.37
CA SER A 76 9.66 -17.44 6.37
C SER A 76 8.98 -18.76 6.00
N VAL A 77 7.89 -19.10 6.70
CA VAL A 77 7.29 -20.44 6.70
C VAL A 77 6.39 -20.74 5.50
N ASN A 78 5.90 -19.72 4.81
CA ASN A 78 5.03 -19.90 3.66
C ASN A 78 5.87 -20.24 2.41
N ILE A 79 5.31 -21.05 1.50
CA ILE A 79 5.97 -21.41 0.25
C ILE A 79 6.35 -20.19 -0.63
N ASN A 80 5.60 -19.10 -0.47
CA ASN A 80 5.86 -17.83 -1.18
C ASN A 80 6.87 -16.91 -0.44
N GLN A 81 7.48 -17.38 0.65
CA GLN A 81 8.42 -16.63 1.48
C GLN A 81 9.82 -17.26 1.48
N THR A 82 10.28 -17.73 0.33
CA THR A 82 11.63 -18.33 0.17
C THR A 82 12.75 -17.30 0.14
N ALA A 83 12.41 -16.03 -0.02
CA ALA A 83 13.31 -14.88 -0.06
C ALA A 83 12.57 -13.61 0.41
N PRO A 84 13.27 -12.49 0.67
CA PRO A 84 12.64 -11.19 0.89
C PRO A 84 11.82 -10.74 -0.31
N HIS A 85 10.66 -10.11 -0.04
CA HIS A 85 9.74 -9.57 -1.03
C HIS A 85 9.23 -8.20 -0.57
N VAL A 86 10.02 -7.16 -0.79
CA VAL A 86 9.66 -5.79 -0.41
C VAL A 86 8.51 -5.32 -1.29
N HIS A 87 7.33 -5.07 -0.67
CA HIS A 87 6.10 -4.79 -1.40
C HIS A 87 5.62 -3.34 -1.26
N TYR A 88 5.98 -2.65 -0.17
CA TYR A 88 5.49 -1.30 0.13
C TYR A 88 6.56 -0.46 0.78
N THR A 89 6.54 0.83 0.49
CA THR A 89 7.33 1.85 1.18
C THR A 89 6.61 3.19 1.15
N ASP A 90 6.56 3.87 2.30
CA ASP A 90 6.02 5.23 2.41
C ASP A 90 6.58 5.95 3.63
N TYR A 91 6.36 7.24 3.70
CA TYR A 91 6.66 8.05 4.88
C TYR A 91 5.59 7.89 5.95
N THR A 92 5.98 8.05 7.22
CA THR A 92 5.04 8.25 8.31
C THR A 92 4.34 9.61 8.17
N PRO A 93 3.17 9.84 8.81
CA PRO A 93 2.43 11.09 8.64
C PRO A 93 3.20 12.36 9.00
N ASP A 94 4.14 12.27 9.93
CA ASP A 94 5.06 13.34 10.34
C ASP A 94 6.33 13.43 9.47
N GLU A 95 6.46 12.55 8.47
CA GLU A 95 7.62 12.42 7.58
C GLU A 95 8.96 12.15 8.30
N LYS A 96 8.91 11.77 9.58
CA LYS A 96 10.11 11.51 10.39
C LYS A 96 10.77 10.19 10.03
N TRP A 97 9.96 9.19 9.64
CA TRP A 97 10.40 7.85 9.32
C TRP A 97 9.88 7.39 7.96
N ILE A 98 10.53 6.39 7.42
CA ILE A 98 10.11 5.64 6.23
C ILE A 98 9.79 4.22 6.68
N VAL A 99 8.61 3.72 6.32
CA VAL A 99 8.19 2.34 6.59
C VAL A 99 8.29 1.50 5.34
N VAL A 100 8.73 0.26 5.50
CA VAL A 100 8.92 -0.70 4.41
C VAL A 100 8.32 -2.04 4.82
N CYS A 101 7.34 -2.54 4.07
CA CYS A 101 6.78 -3.87 4.29
C CYS A 101 7.53 -4.89 3.46
N ASP A 102 8.09 -5.91 4.11
CA ASP A 102 8.69 -7.06 3.45
C ASP A 102 7.85 -8.31 3.70
N LEU A 103 7.08 -8.67 2.68
CA LEU A 103 6.17 -9.82 2.68
C LEU A 103 6.93 -11.14 2.85
N GLY A 104 8.11 -11.25 2.26
CA GLY A 104 8.88 -12.49 2.20
C GLY A 104 9.50 -12.93 3.52
N ILE A 105 9.64 -12.00 4.48
CA ILE A 105 10.27 -12.26 5.79
C ILE A 105 9.44 -11.81 6.97
N ASP A 106 8.13 -11.58 6.76
CA ASP A 106 7.17 -11.19 7.80
C ASP A 106 7.59 -9.95 8.61
N THR A 107 8.14 -8.94 7.93
CA THR A 107 8.73 -7.80 8.64
C THR A 107 8.27 -6.47 8.08
N VAL A 108 7.95 -5.53 8.96
CA VAL A 108 7.86 -4.10 8.65
C VAL A 108 9.12 -3.44 9.21
N PHE A 109 9.92 -2.82 8.34
CA PHE A 109 11.09 -2.04 8.72
C PHE A 109 10.74 -0.58 8.88
N THR A 110 11.41 0.09 9.79
CA THR A 110 11.42 1.54 9.92
C THR A 110 12.81 2.06 9.64
N TYR A 111 12.92 2.99 8.69
CA TYR A 111 14.16 3.66 8.33
C TYR A 111 14.07 5.15 8.62
N LYS A 112 15.21 5.75 8.89
CA LYS A 112 15.42 7.20 8.92
C LYS A 112 16.12 7.64 7.64
N ARG A 113 15.62 8.70 7.02
CA ARG A 113 16.34 9.39 5.94
C ARG A 113 17.47 10.22 6.53
N THR A 114 18.71 9.95 6.12
CA THR A 114 19.92 10.69 6.49
C THR A 114 20.57 11.29 5.24
N GLU A 115 21.56 12.13 5.39
CA GLU A 115 22.33 12.65 4.24
C GLU A 115 22.99 11.54 3.43
N GLU A 116 23.38 10.44 4.08
CA GLU A 116 24.08 9.30 3.46
C GLU A 116 23.12 8.24 2.86
N GLY A 117 21.80 8.32 3.15
CA GLY A 117 20.81 7.35 2.68
C GLY A 117 19.79 6.95 3.72
N LEU A 118 19.50 5.65 3.83
CA LEU A 118 18.54 5.05 4.74
C LEU A 118 19.25 4.39 5.92
N GLU A 119 18.92 4.76 7.14
CA GLU A 119 19.40 4.13 8.37
C GLU A 119 18.28 3.30 8.99
N GLU A 120 18.49 2.00 9.22
CA GLU A 120 17.50 1.15 9.88
C GLU A 120 17.39 1.51 11.37
N ILE A 121 16.17 1.77 11.82
CA ILE A 121 15.86 2.20 13.19
C ILE A 121 15.18 1.09 13.98
N ALA A 122 14.18 0.43 13.37
CA ALA A 122 13.37 -0.57 14.06
C ALA A 122 12.81 -1.61 13.08
N GLN A 123 12.38 -2.74 13.63
CA GLN A 123 11.65 -3.79 12.94
C GLN A 123 10.41 -4.18 13.75
N TYR A 124 9.31 -4.39 13.06
CA TYR A 124 8.12 -5.04 13.58
C TYR A 124 7.94 -6.38 12.86
N LYS A 125 7.83 -7.48 13.63
CA LYS A 125 7.59 -8.82 13.09
C LYS A 125 6.11 -9.18 13.20
N THR A 126 5.48 -9.51 12.08
CA THR A 126 4.16 -10.13 12.07
C THR A 126 4.26 -11.60 12.48
N LYS A 127 3.14 -12.28 12.64
CA LYS A 127 3.13 -13.73 12.79
C LYS A 127 3.76 -14.38 11.55
N ALA A 128 4.58 -15.41 11.77
CA ALA A 128 5.20 -16.17 10.67
C ALA A 128 4.15 -16.68 9.68
N GLY A 129 4.34 -16.39 8.40
CA GLY A 129 3.41 -16.71 7.33
C GLY A 129 2.33 -15.68 7.03
N SER A 130 2.32 -14.52 7.72
CA SER A 130 1.31 -13.48 7.47
C SER A 130 1.58 -12.68 6.19
N GLY A 131 2.82 -12.33 5.89
CA GLY A 131 3.22 -11.57 4.71
C GLY A 131 2.71 -10.12 4.68
N PRO A 132 3.32 -9.18 5.44
CA PRO A 132 2.92 -7.77 5.46
C PRO A 132 3.06 -7.14 4.07
N ARG A 133 1.98 -6.49 3.59
CA ARG A 133 1.89 -6.01 2.21
C ARG A 133 1.80 -4.51 2.09
N HIS A 134 0.78 -3.88 2.64
CA HIS A 134 0.55 -2.43 2.65
C HIS A 134 0.20 -1.95 4.05
N LEU A 135 0.47 -0.68 4.34
CA LEU A 135 0.22 -0.07 5.63
C LEU A 135 -0.44 1.30 5.45
N ALA A 136 -1.46 1.61 6.26
CA ALA A 136 -2.14 2.90 6.28
C ALA A 136 -2.13 3.47 7.70
N PHE A 137 -1.76 4.75 7.85
CA PHE A 137 -1.75 5.43 9.14
C PHE A 137 -3.08 6.13 9.42
N HIS A 138 -3.52 6.07 10.68
CA HIS A 138 -4.65 6.89 11.13
C HIS A 138 -4.24 8.37 11.16
N PRO A 139 -5.09 9.30 10.66
CA PRO A 139 -4.70 10.70 10.51
C PRO A 139 -4.43 11.45 11.82
N THR A 140 -5.02 10.99 12.94
CA THR A 140 -4.93 11.70 14.25
C THR A 140 -4.56 10.81 15.43
N LEU A 141 -4.78 9.50 15.37
CA LEU A 141 -4.38 8.55 16.40
C LEU A 141 -2.97 7.98 16.09
N PRO A 142 -2.20 7.61 17.12
CA PRO A 142 -0.92 6.92 16.92
C PRO A 142 -1.14 5.44 16.56
N ILE A 143 -1.87 5.20 15.48
CA ILE A 143 -2.32 3.88 15.02
C ILE A 143 -2.00 3.73 13.53
N ALA A 144 -1.60 2.53 13.15
CA ALA A 144 -1.47 2.09 11.77
C ALA A 144 -2.23 0.78 11.54
N TYR A 145 -2.68 0.60 10.31
CA TYR A 145 -3.39 -0.61 9.86
C TYR A 145 -2.55 -1.30 8.80
N LEU A 146 -2.13 -2.53 9.09
CA LEU A 146 -1.29 -3.34 8.23
C LEU A 146 -2.09 -4.46 7.61
N ILE A 147 -2.23 -4.47 6.29
CA ILE A 147 -2.80 -5.64 5.60
C ILE A 147 -1.70 -6.65 5.30
N CYS A 148 -1.96 -7.90 5.68
CA CYS A 148 -1.11 -9.04 5.40
C CYS A 148 -1.69 -9.86 4.25
N GLU A 149 -0.84 -10.20 3.27
CA GLU A 149 -1.27 -10.87 2.04
C GLU A 149 -1.59 -12.34 2.26
N LEU A 150 -0.67 -13.07 2.91
CA LEU A 150 -0.67 -14.54 2.86
C LEU A 150 -1.68 -15.20 3.79
N ASP A 151 -2.08 -14.51 4.85
CA ASP A 151 -3.16 -14.97 5.75
C ASP A 151 -4.41 -14.10 5.68
N ALA A 152 -4.46 -13.13 4.75
CA ALA A 152 -5.56 -12.19 4.53
C ALA A 152 -6.08 -11.58 5.84
N THR A 153 -5.19 -10.94 6.60
CA THR A 153 -5.54 -10.29 7.87
C THR A 153 -5.24 -8.80 7.82
N VAL A 154 -5.93 -8.04 8.67
CA VAL A 154 -5.57 -6.66 9.02
C VAL A 154 -5.11 -6.63 10.46
N GLU A 155 -3.89 -6.20 10.70
CA GLU A 155 -3.36 -5.93 12.03
C GLU A 155 -3.56 -4.47 12.39
N VAL A 156 -4.07 -4.21 13.59
CA VAL A 156 -4.14 -2.87 14.20
C VAL A 156 -2.88 -2.68 15.03
N LEU A 157 -2.06 -1.71 14.67
CA LEU A 157 -0.76 -1.46 15.30
C LEU A 157 -0.77 -0.12 16.03
N SER A 158 -0.31 -0.10 17.29
CA SER A 158 0.12 1.16 17.89
C SER A 158 1.43 1.59 17.24
N TYR A 159 1.56 2.89 17.01
CA TYR A 159 2.73 3.51 16.42
C TYR A 159 3.34 4.52 17.40
N ASP A 160 4.61 4.30 17.75
CA ASP A 160 5.42 5.24 18.52
C ASP A 160 6.20 6.14 17.55
N ASN A 161 5.75 7.37 17.39
CA ASN A 161 6.35 8.34 16.48
C ASN A 161 7.74 8.85 16.94
N GLU A 162 8.08 8.72 18.22
CA GLU A 162 9.38 9.13 18.72
C GLU A 162 10.48 8.13 18.35
N ASN A 163 10.15 6.84 18.37
CA ASN A 163 11.10 5.75 18.18
C ASN A 163 10.88 4.98 16.85
N GLY A 164 9.83 5.29 16.09
CA GLY A 164 9.50 4.60 14.83
C GLY A 164 9.09 3.14 15.03
N THR A 165 8.58 2.77 16.21
CA THR A 165 8.27 1.38 16.54
C THR A 165 6.78 1.07 16.47
N PHE A 166 6.46 -0.20 16.19
CA PHE A 166 5.09 -0.71 16.13
C PHE A 166 4.88 -1.82 17.16
N ARG A 167 3.64 -1.92 17.65
CA ARG A 167 3.18 -3.02 18.49
C ARG A 167 1.77 -3.42 18.12
N ASN A 168 1.53 -4.72 17.96
CA ASN A 168 0.20 -5.25 17.68
C ASN A 168 -0.76 -4.97 18.83
N LEU A 169 -1.94 -4.47 18.49
CA LEU A 169 -3.08 -4.27 19.41
C LEU A 169 -4.19 -5.27 19.12
N ASP A 170 -4.44 -5.57 17.83
CA ASP A 170 -5.48 -6.48 17.39
C ASP A 170 -5.18 -7.04 16.00
N LYS A 171 -5.83 -8.16 15.64
CA LYS A 171 -5.71 -8.81 14.34
C LYS A 171 -7.05 -9.36 13.88
N ILE A 172 -7.49 -8.95 12.69
CA ILE A 172 -8.80 -9.28 12.14
C ILE A 172 -8.61 -10.06 10.83
N ALA A 173 -9.25 -11.22 10.72
CA ALA A 173 -9.24 -11.99 9.49
C ALA A 173 -10.25 -11.43 8.47
N LEU A 174 -9.83 -11.37 7.18
CA LEU A 174 -10.67 -11.04 6.03
C LEU A 174 -11.24 -12.31 5.37
N THR A 175 -11.11 -13.47 6.01
CA THR A 175 -11.57 -14.76 5.52
C THR A 175 -12.20 -15.55 6.63
N THR A 176 -13.04 -16.51 6.25
CA THR A 176 -13.40 -17.67 7.08
C THR A 176 -12.49 -18.85 6.71
N GLU A 177 -12.53 -19.95 7.50
CA GLU A 177 -11.69 -21.14 7.27
C GLU A 177 -11.82 -21.75 5.87
N ASP A 178 -12.99 -21.58 5.23
CA ASP A 178 -13.28 -22.15 3.89
C ASP A 178 -12.92 -21.19 2.73
N GLN A 179 -12.41 -19.99 3.01
CA GLN A 179 -12.11 -18.99 1.98
C GLN A 179 -10.61 -18.89 1.71
N GLN A 180 -10.26 -18.64 0.45
CA GLN A 180 -8.88 -18.42 0.07
C GLN A 180 -8.37 -17.09 0.64
N ALA A 181 -7.24 -17.16 1.34
CA ALA A 181 -6.58 -15.98 1.90
C ALA A 181 -5.62 -15.36 0.87
N TRP A 182 -5.88 -14.11 0.49
CA TRP A 182 -4.96 -13.34 -0.36
C TRP A 182 -5.25 -11.84 -0.23
N GLY A 183 -4.73 -11.20 0.82
CA GLY A 183 -4.93 -9.78 1.09
C GLY A 183 -4.41 -8.89 -0.05
N GLY A 184 -5.13 -7.84 -0.35
CA GLY A 184 -4.82 -6.86 -1.39
C GLY A 184 -4.38 -5.51 -0.81
N ALA A 185 -5.14 -4.44 -1.12
CA ALA A 185 -4.89 -3.08 -0.67
C ALA A 185 -5.64 -2.74 0.62
N ILE A 186 -5.20 -1.66 1.27
CA ILE A 186 -5.84 -1.07 2.44
C ILE A 186 -5.81 0.45 2.33
N HIS A 187 -6.93 1.10 2.57
CA HIS A 187 -7.07 2.55 2.58
C HIS A 187 -7.95 3.03 3.72
N LEU A 188 -7.71 4.25 4.16
CA LEU A 188 -8.42 4.90 5.26
C LEU A 188 -9.09 6.17 4.75
N THR A 189 -10.26 6.53 5.32
CA THR A 189 -10.85 7.85 5.08
C THR A 189 -10.02 8.95 5.75
N ASN A 190 -10.02 10.15 5.16
CA ASN A 190 -9.27 11.31 5.66
C ASN A 190 -9.69 11.73 7.09
N ASP A 191 -10.94 11.45 7.45
CA ASP A 191 -11.46 11.69 8.81
C ASP A 191 -11.13 10.56 9.81
N GLY A 192 -10.49 9.49 9.36
CA GLY A 192 -10.07 8.35 10.17
C GLY A 192 -11.21 7.42 10.62
N ARG A 193 -12.46 7.62 10.18
CA ARG A 193 -13.59 6.84 10.68
C ARG A 193 -13.78 5.46 10.07
N PHE A 194 -13.23 5.23 8.87
CA PHE A 194 -13.42 3.98 8.16
C PHE A 194 -12.13 3.49 7.51
N VAL A 195 -11.90 2.18 7.64
CA VAL A 195 -10.84 1.44 6.92
C VAL A 195 -11.50 0.55 5.89
N TYR A 196 -10.95 0.52 4.68
CA TYR A 196 -11.33 -0.38 3.60
C TYR A 196 -10.15 -1.30 3.29
N ALA A 197 -10.46 -2.58 3.06
CA ALA A 197 -9.47 -3.59 2.69
C ALA A 197 -10.02 -4.48 1.58
N SER A 198 -9.15 -4.98 0.69
CA SER A 198 -9.53 -5.97 -0.32
C SER A 198 -8.94 -7.35 -0.02
N ASN A 199 -9.68 -8.39 -0.34
CA ASN A 199 -9.19 -9.77 -0.38
C ASN A 199 -9.33 -10.29 -1.82
N ARG A 200 -8.19 -10.58 -2.44
CA ARG A 200 -8.07 -11.05 -3.83
C ARG A 200 -8.44 -12.53 -3.99
N GLY A 201 -8.34 -13.31 -2.93
CA GLY A 201 -8.69 -14.74 -2.94
C GLY A 201 -10.19 -15.01 -2.80
N PHE A 202 -10.96 -14.01 -2.36
CA PHE A 202 -12.42 -14.06 -2.19
C PHE A 202 -13.15 -12.97 -2.97
N ASP A 203 -12.43 -12.21 -3.78
CA ASP A 203 -12.95 -11.14 -4.64
C ASP A 203 -13.88 -10.15 -3.91
N ALA A 204 -13.49 -9.72 -2.71
CA ALA A 204 -14.34 -8.91 -1.85
C ALA A 204 -13.63 -7.67 -1.29
N LEU A 205 -14.45 -6.66 -0.98
CA LEU A 205 -14.08 -5.50 -0.17
C LEU A 205 -14.69 -5.61 1.23
N TYR A 206 -13.92 -5.18 2.20
CA TYR A 206 -14.28 -5.10 3.62
C TYR A 206 -14.28 -3.65 4.05
N THR A 207 -15.35 -3.24 4.74
CA THR A 207 -15.45 -1.93 5.38
C THR A 207 -15.45 -2.13 6.89
N PHE A 208 -14.57 -1.42 7.58
CA PHE A 208 -14.51 -1.38 9.03
C PHE A 208 -14.78 0.04 9.52
N SER A 209 -15.52 0.17 10.61
CA SER A 209 -15.53 1.40 11.41
C SER A 209 -14.38 1.39 12.40
N VAL A 210 -13.82 2.57 12.64
CA VAL A 210 -12.71 2.78 13.57
C VAL A 210 -13.25 3.33 14.88
N ASP A 211 -12.89 2.75 16.02
CA ASP A 211 -13.13 3.32 17.32
C ASP A 211 -12.27 4.58 17.53
N ALA A 212 -12.92 5.72 17.71
CA ALA A 212 -12.25 7.03 17.78
C ALA A 212 -11.32 7.18 19.01
N THR A 213 -11.38 6.29 19.99
CA THR A 213 -10.58 6.38 21.22
C THR A 213 -9.33 5.48 21.19
N ASN A 214 -9.43 4.33 20.56
CA ASN A 214 -8.37 3.31 20.60
C ASN A 214 -7.96 2.78 19.22
N GLY A 215 -8.64 3.20 18.14
CA GLY A 215 -8.34 2.81 16.77
C GLY A 215 -8.72 1.37 16.40
N LEU A 216 -9.39 0.63 17.28
CA LEU A 216 -9.81 -0.74 16.99
C LEU A 216 -10.90 -0.78 15.91
N LEU A 217 -10.89 -1.85 15.12
CA LEU A 217 -11.76 -2.03 13.97
C LEU A 217 -12.99 -2.89 14.30
N THR A 218 -14.14 -2.47 13.77
CA THR A 218 -15.36 -3.28 13.77
C THR A 218 -15.88 -3.44 12.36
N LEU A 219 -16.11 -4.69 11.92
CA LEU A 219 -16.62 -4.98 10.57
C LEU A 219 -18.02 -4.38 10.39
N VAL A 220 -18.17 -3.55 9.34
CA VAL A 220 -19.44 -2.91 8.94
C VAL A 220 -20.07 -3.61 7.75
N GLN A 221 -19.23 -4.03 6.78
CA GLN A 221 -19.71 -4.63 5.54
C GLN A 221 -18.63 -5.51 4.92
N THR A 222 -19.06 -6.63 4.33
CA THR A 222 -18.34 -7.35 3.29
C THR A 222 -19.19 -7.27 2.03
N ILE A 223 -18.59 -6.90 0.90
CA ILE A 223 -19.28 -6.78 -0.40
C ILE A 223 -18.42 -7.39 -1.50
N ASP A 224 -19.07 -8.05 -2.47
CA ASP A 224 -18.43 -8.51 -3.71
C ASP A 224 -17.75 -7.34 -4.43
N SER A 225 -16.55 -7.52 -4.95
CA SER A 225 -15.84 -6.51 -5.75
C SER A 225 -16.33 -6.43 -7.18
N TYR A 226 -17.10 -7.43 -7.64
CA TYR A 226 -17.64 -7.56 -8.99
C TYR A 226 -16.56 -7.64 -10.09
N GLY A 227 -15.50 -8.35 -9.80
CA GLY A 227 -14.42 -8.69 -10.70
C GLY A 227 -13.43 -9.64 -10.00
N SER A 228 -12.46 -10.17 -10.74
CA SER A 228 -11.50 -11.14 -10.21
C SER A 228 -10.18 -10.47 -9.86
N VAL A 229 -9.67 -10.81 -8.70
CA VAL A 229 -8.42 -10.28 -8.13
C VAL A 229 -8.48 -8.75 -7.96
N PRO A 230 -9.31 -8.22 -7.00
CA PRO A 230 -9.33 -6.78 -6.65
C PRO A 230 -8.00 -6.38 -6.03
N ARG A 231 -7.00 -6.12 -6.89
CA ARG A 231 -5.62 -5.93 -6.48
C ARG A 231 -5.38 -4.61 -5.79
N ASP A 232 -6.05 -3.56 -6.29
CA ASP A 232 -5.99 -2.23 -5.73
C ASP A 232 -7.33 -1.50 -5.88
N PHE A 233 -7.58 -0.55 -5.00
CA PHE A 233 -8.73 0.33 -5.05
C PHE A 233 -8.37 1.67 -4.42
N HIS A 234 -9.12 2.71 -4.73
CA HIS A 234 -8.93 3.99 -4.05
C HIS A 234 -10.24 4.74 -3.87
N LEU A 235 -10.32 5.58 -2.83
CA LEU A 235 -11.39 6.55 -2.66
C LEU A 235 -11.17 7.74 -3.60
N SER A 236 -12.25 8.34 -4.13
CA SER A 236 -12.17 9.62 -4.81
C SER A 236 -11.71 10.72 -3.85
N ASN A 237 -11.21 11.86 -4.37
CA ASN A 237 -10.72 12.95 -3.53
C ASN A 237 -11.76 13.51 -2.56
N ASP A 238 -13.03 13.49 -2.94
CA ASP A 238 -14.17 13.87 -2.08
C ASP A 238 -14.68 12.72 -1.20
N GLU A 239 -14.06 11.54 -1.35
CA GLU A 239 -14.42 10.28 -0.68
C GLU A 239 -15.88 9.83 -0.89
N ALA A 240 -16.54 10.36 -1.90
CA ALA A 240 -17.92 9.96 -2.24
C ALA A 240 -17.98 8.61 -2.96
N TYR A 241 -16.89 8.19 -3.58
CA TYR A 241 -16.80 7.00 -4.40
C TYR A 241 -15.57 6.16 -4.05
N VAL A 242 -15.66 4.86 -4.40
CA VAL A 242 -14.52 3.91 -4.39
C VAL A 242 -14.44 3.28 -5.77
N VAL A 243 -13.27 3.35 -6.39
CA VAL A 243 -12.94 2.68 -7.65
C VAL A 243 -12.07 1.48 -7.34
N VAL A 244 -12.45 0.31 -7.83
CA VAL A 244 -11.74 -0.96 -7.65
C VAL A 244 -11.16 -1.43 -8.97
N GLY A 245 -9.88 -1.73 -9.00
CA GLY A 245 -9.18 -2.33 -10.14
C GLY A 245 -9.00 -3.83 -9.98
N HIS A 246 -9.41 -4.58 -11.02
CA HIS A 246 -9.30 -6.04 -11.05
C HIS A 246 -8.21 -6.48 -12.01
N GLN A 247 -7.27 -7.26 -11.50
CA GLN A 247 -6.10 -7.68 -12.27
C GLN A 247 -6.42 -8.75 -13.32
N GLU A 248 -7.36 -9.67 -13.03
CA GLU A 248 -7.60 -10.85 -13.88
C GLU A 248 -8.90 -10.79 -14.68
N SER A 249 -9.84 -9.90 -14.36
CA SER A 249 -11.09 -9.77 -15.09
C SER A 249 -11.17 -8.52 -15.98
N ASP A 250 -10.05 -7.78 -16.13
CA ASP A 250 -9.91 -6.63 -17.03
C ASP A 250 -11.00 -5.57 -16.87
N ASN A 251 -11.43 -5.33 -15.63
CA ASN A 251 -12.49 -4.37 -15.37
C ASN A 251 -12.23 -3.48 -14.15
N LEU A 252 -12.91 -2.33 -14.15
CA LEU A 252 -13.10 -1.49 -12.96
C LEU A 252 -14.53 -1.64 -12.45
N THR A 253 -14.66 -1.50 -11.14
CA THR A 253 -15.95 -1.35 -10.45
C THR A 253 -16.00 -0.04 -9.71
N LEU A 254 -17.13 0.66 -9.81
CA LEU A 254 -17.40 1.91 -9.10
C LEU A 254 -18.48 1.69 -8.04
N PHE A 255 -18.15 2.05 -6.81
CA PHE A 255 -19.08 2.09 -5.69
C PHE A 255 -19.33 3.52 -5.24
N LYS A 256 -20.57 3.78 -4.80
CA LYS A 256 -20.91 4.95 -3.99
C LYS A 256 -20.66 4.63 -2.53
N ARG A 257 -19.98 5.53 -1.81
CA ARG A 257 -19.77 5.44 -0.38
C ARG A 257 -20.82 6.28 0.38
N ASP A 258 -21.41 5.70 1.40
CA ASP A 258 -22.20 6.44 2.38
C ASP A 258 -21.27 7.04 3.44
N ALA A 259 -21.23 8.36 3.54
CA ALA A 259 -20.28 9.06 4.42
C ALA A 259 -20.54 8.83 5.92
N GLN A 260 -21.74 8.42 6.33
CA GLN A 260 -22.07 8.20 7.74
C GLN A 260 -21.78 6.77 8.19
N SER A 261 -22.15 5.79 7.39
CA SER A 261 -22.00 4.38 7.73
C SER A 261 -20.74 3.72 7.13
N GLY A 262 -20.06 4.41 6.20
CA GLY A 262 -18.94 3.84 5.44
C GLY A 262 -19.34 2.81 4.39
N LYS A 263 -20.60 2.40 4.33
CA LYS A 263 -21.05 1.32 3.45
C LYS A 263 -20.92 1.68 1.98
N LEU A 264 -20.56 0.68 1.19
CA LEU A 264 -20.44 0.76 -0.26
C LEU A 264 -21.71 0.22 -0.93
N THR A 265 -22.14 0.91 -1.99
CA THR A 265 -23.25 0.47 -2.85
C THR A 265 -22.76 0.48 -4.28
N LEU A 266 -22.92 -0.63 -5.00
CA LEU A 266 -22.53 -0.73 -6.40
C LEU A 266 -23.25 0.33 -7.24
N LEU A 267 -22.48 1.09 -8.02
CA LEU A 267 -22.99 2.01 -9.03
C LEU A 267 -22.80 1.47 -10.44
N GLN A 268 -21.60 1.01 -10.74
CA GLN A 268 -21.23 0.51 -12.06
C GLN A 268 -20.19 -0.59 -11.95
N LYS A 269 -20.26 -1.58 -12.80
CA LYS A 269 -19.28 -2.64 -12.98
C LYS A 269 -18.97 -2.85 -14.46
N ASP A 270 -18.04 -3.72 -14.75
CA ASP A 270 -17.67 -4.13 -16.11
C ASP A 270 -17.17 -2.96 -16.99
N PHE A 271 -16.59 -1.93 -16.37
CA PHE A 271 -15.88 -0.90 -17.12
C PHE A 271 -14.52 -1.44 -17.55
N TYR A 272 -14.32 -1.64 -18.85
CA TYR A 272 -13.11 -2.28 -19.37
C TYR A 272 -11.83 -1.50 -19.05
N ALA A 273 -10.92 -2.15 -18.37
CA ALA A 273 -9.58 -1.67 -18.05
C ALA A 273 -8.66 -2.90 -17.83
N PRO A 274 -7.73 -3.18 -18.77
CA PRO A 274 -6.95 -4.42 -18.72
C PRO A 274 -5.90 -4.40 -17.61
N GLU A 275 -5.76 -5.54 -16.93
CA GLU A 275 -4.68 -5.84 -15.96
C GLU A 275 -4.42 -4.73 -14.93
N VAL A 276 -5.49 -4.18 -14.33
CA VAL A 276 -5.35 -3.06 -13.38
C VAL A 276 -4.67 -3.53 -12.11
N VAL A 277 -3.51 -2.94 -11.82
CA VAL A 277 -2.69 -3.27 -10.64
C VAL A 277 -2.53 -2.12 -9.66
N CYS A 278 -2.93 -0.90 -10.05
CA CYS A 278 -2.87 0.29 -9.21
C CYS A 278 -3.97 1.27 -9.60
N VAL A 279 -4.60 1.89 -8.60
CA VAL A 279 -5.63 2.94 -8.75
C VAL A 279 -5.19 4.16 -7.96
N VAL A 280 -5.00 5.30 -8.63
CA VAL A 280 -4.59 6.55 -7.98
C VAL A 280 -5.58 7.66 -8.36
N PRO A 281 -6.21 8.34 -7.41
CA PRO A 281 -7.05 9.51 -7.68
C PRO A 281 -6.19 10.69 -8.10
N GLN A 282 -6.73 11.53 -8.97
CA GLN A 282 -6.11 12.80 -9.37
C GLN A 282 -6.76 13.96 -8.63
#